data_64a7510aa9e0dcd65fdfa2674144beb0
#
_entry.id   64a7510aa9e0dcd65fdfa2674144beb0
#
_cell.length_a   1.000
_cell.length_b   1.000
_cell.length_c   1.000
_cell.angle_alpha   90.00
_cell.angle_beta   90.00
_cell.angle_gamma   90.00
#
_symmetry.space_group_name_H-M   'P 1'
#
loop_
_entity.id
_entity.type
_entity.pdbx_description
1 polymer ?
#
loop_
_entity_poly.entity_id
_entity_poly.type
_entity_poly.pdbx_seq_one_letter_code
_entity_poly.pdbx_strand_id
1 'polypeptide(L)'
;MTDPSATPTVTSPGAGRPRVVIAGLGDTGMLIALRLTKVADVVGISTRPALVSGQELGTRLVDPPRWERTYVVPHRRFRRLDRVTTVLGRITASDLDANTVTVEHADGSTTVEHYDVLVVATGVANGFWRHDRVEDIDEVEALTREASARLAAAPTVVVVGGGATGASVADNLARRGRARGDGSTVHLFHSGEHPLPGYHPRARSWIVRRLTDDGVTLHPEHRAVMPAGFRGERMTTEPIEFSTGQAPFTADLVFWAVGGGRPHSAFLPADVLDEQGFVRVDDHLQVPGYPKVFAIGDVAATDPHRSSARNWGWRIVVTNVRAALGHGKPKRFAAPEYRWGSVLGVQDDGMIIVQPNGKRVRVPRWIAEHLLVGSFVTRYLYRGLRTT
;
A
#
# COMPACT_ATOMS: atom_id res chain seq x y z
N MET A 1 -17.00 30.45 -3.68
CA MET A 1 -16.18 31.25 -4.61
C MET A 1 -14.86 31.49 -3.90
N THR A 2 -13.84 30.67 -4.20
CA THR A 2 -12.47 30.83 -3.66
C THR A 2 -11.77 31.88 -4.53
N ASP A 3 -11.13 32.83 -3.89
CA ASP A 3 -10.34 33.89 -4.55
C ASP A 3 -9.12 33.23 -5.23
N PRO A 4 -8.96 33.30 -6.57
CA PRO A 4 -7.85 32.72 -7.29
C PRO A 4 -6.51 33.48 -7.12
N SER A 5 -6.48 34.53 -6.31
CA SER A 5 -5.30 35.41 -6.13
C SER A 5 -4.49 35.14 -4.85
N ALA A 6 -4.84 34.14 -4.04
CA ALA A 6 -4.09 33.82 -2.84
C ALA A 6 -2.68 33.31 -3.21
N THR A 7 -1.68 34.12 -3.01
CA THR A 7 -0.26 33.72 -3.20
C THR A 7 0.09 32.60 -2.21
N PRO A 8 0.64 31.47 -2.65
CA PRO A 8 0.97 30.36 -1.77
C PRO A 8 2.00 30.78 -0.73
N THR A 9 1.77 30.38 0.52
CA THR A 9 2.74 30.63 1.61
C THR A 9 3.96 29.74 1.38
N VAL A 10 5.13 30.38 1.22
CA VAL A 10 6.41 29.69 0.99
C VAL A 10 7.09 29.41 2.33
N THR A 11 7.33 28.14 2.63
CA THR A 11 8.14 27.72 3.77
C THR A 11 9.59 27.55 3.35
N SER A 12 10.45 28.54 3.69
CA SER A 12 11.88 28.50 3.35
C SER A 12 12.68 27.61 4.31
N PRO A 13 13.81 27.01 3.86
CA PRO A 13 14.71 26.27 4.73
C PRO A 13 15.27 27.18 5.83
N GLY A 14 15.21 26.71 7.09
CA GLY A 14 15.95 27.36 8.18
C GLY A 14 17.46 27.22 7.96
N ALA A 15 18.23 28.26 8.23
CA ALA A 15 19.68 28.22 8.13
C ALA A 15 20.26 27.21 9.16
N GLY A 16 20.64 25.99 8.72
CA GLY A 16 21.38 25.08 9.60
C GLY A 16 21.32 23.61 9.30
N ARG A 17 20.17 23.02 9.01
CA ARG A 17 20.04 21.56 8.76
C ARG A 17 19.37 21.31 7.40
N PRO A 18 19.83 20.28 6.67
CA PRO A 18 19.18 19.92 5.40
C PRO A 18 17.72 19.52 5.63
N ARG A 19 16.85 19.93 4.70
CA ARG A 19 15.41 19.66 4.73
C ARG A 19 15.08 18.46 3.86
N VAL A 20 14.45 17.45 4.44
CA VAL A 20 14.00 16.25 3.71
C VAL A 20 12.48 16.22 3.70
N VAL A 21 11.89 16.26 2.52
CA VAL A 21 10.45 16.11 2.33
C VAL A 21 10.14 14.66 2.00
N ILE A 22 9.20 14.06 2.74
CA ILE A 22 8.66 12.70 2.51
C ILE A 22 7.25 12.86 1.97
N ALA A 23 7.08 12.61 0.69
CA ALA A 23 5.77 12.56 0.02
C ALA A 23 5.08 11.23 0.31
N GLY A 24 4.15 11.23 1.26
CA GLY A 24 3.42 10.05 1.72
C GLY A 24 3.96 9.45 3.02
N LEU A 25 3.16 9.48 4.10
CA LEU A 25 3.44 8.83 5.39
C LEU A 25 2.70 7.50 5.55
N GLY A 26 2.62 6.70 4.46
CA GLY A 26 2.22 5.31 4.50
C GLY A 26 3.28 4.40 5.16
N ASP A 27 3.11 3.07 5.06
CA ASP A 27 3.99 2.08 5.70
C ASP A 27 5.49 2.37 5.49
N THR A 28 5.89 2.72 4.27
CA THR A 28 7.31 2.93 3.92
C THR A 28 7.78 4.34 4.26
N GLY A 29 7.00 5.36 3.93
CA GLY A 29 7.37 6.75 4.19
C GLY A 29 7.50 7.04 5.68
N MET A 30 6.62 6.49 6.51
CA MET A 30 6.71 6.57 7.97
C MET A 30 8.05 5.99 8.46
N LEU A 31 8.45 4.82 7.99
CA LEU A 31 9.71 4.19 8.39
C LEU A 31 10.94 5.04 8.03
N ILE A 32 10.90 5.70 6.89
CA ILE A 32 11.98 6.59 6.43
C ILE A 32 12.01 7.87 7.27
N ALA A 33 10.85 8.53 7.42
CA ALA A 33 10.72 9.78 8.17
C ALA A 33 11.29 9.63 9.60
N LEU A 34 10.88 8.60 10.34
CA LEU A 34 11.32 8.34 11.71
C LEU A 34 12.84 8.09 11.84
N ARG A 35 13.56 7.83 10.75
CA ARG A 35 15.00 7.50 10.77
C ARG A 35 15.91 8.64 10.30
N LEU A 36 15.36 9.58 9.56
CA LEU A 36 16.13 10.72 9.05
C LEU A 36 16.21 11.90 10.02
N THR A 37 15.36 11.95 11.04
CA THR A 37 15.31 13.05 12.05
C THR A 37 16.62 13.34 12.79
N LYS A 38 17.61 12.44 12.71
CA LYS A 38 18.94 12.66 13.30
C LYS A 38 19.86 13.50 12.41
N VAL A 39 19.61 13.49 11.09
CA VAL A 39 20.51 14.10 10.10
C VAL A 39 19.87 15.23 9.32
N ALA A 40 18.55 15.39 9.40
CA ALA A 40 17.79 16.38 8.65
C ALA A 40 16.58 16.89 9.44
N ASP A 41 16.07 18.05 9.03
CA ASP A 41 14.72 18.49 9.36
C ASP A 41 13.76 17.80 8.39
N VAL A 42 12.87 16.99 8.93
CA VAL A 42 12.01 16.12 8.14
C VAL A 42 10.58 16.68 8.10
N VAL A 43 10.06 16.85 6.89
CA VAL A 43 8.65 17.17 6.64
C VAL A 43 7.98 15.94 6.03
N GLY A 44 6.91 15.47 6.64
CA GLY A 44 6.13 14.36 6.12
C GLY A 44 4.74 14.83 5.69
N ILE A 45 4.44 14.68 4.41
CA ILE A 45 3.14 15.07 3.83
C ILE A 45 2.26 13.83 3.70
N SER A 46 1.03 13.91 4.17
CA SER A 46 0.08 12.80 4.13
C SER A 46 -1.33 13.30 3.86
N THR A 47 -2.09 12.53 3.10
CA THR A 47 -3.53 12.77 2.90
C THR A 47 -4.38 12.28 4.07
N ARG A 48 -3.78 11.65 5.09
CA ARG A 48 -4.50 11.14 6.29
C ARG A 48 -3.74 11.48 7.55
N PRO A 49 -4.44 11.75 8.68
CA PRO A 49 -3.82 12.04 9.98
C PRO A 49 -3.37 10.76 10.71
N ALA A 50 -3.31 9.64 10.00
CA ALA A 50 -2.94 8.33 10.51
C ALA A 50 -2.14 7.53 9.49
N LEU A 51 -1.33 6.60 9.98
CA LEU A 51 -0.89 5.47 9.19
C LEU A 51 -2.07 4.52 9.00
N VAL A 52 -2.53 4.37 7.76
CA VAL A 52 -3.48 3.34 7.34
C VAL A 52 -2.70 2.29 6.57
N SER A 53 -2.35 1.19 7.25
CA SER A 53 -1.52 0.17 6.63
C SER A 53 -2.24 -0.54 5.49
N GLY A 54 -1.54 -0.72 4.37
CA GLY A 54 -2.04 -1.47 3.22
C GLY A 54 -2.02 -2.98 3.39
N GLN A 55 -1.58 -3.47 4.53
CA GLN A 55 -1.48 -4.91 4.80
C GLN A 55 -2.82 -5.50 5.26
N GLU A 56 -2.91 -6.83 5.22
CA GLU A 56 -4.06 -7.60 5.75
C GLU A 56 -5.42 -7.19 5.16
N LEU A 57 -5.49 -7.00 3.84
CA LEU A 57 -6.73 -6.58 3.19
C LEU A 57 -7.88 -7.57 3.39
N GLY A 58 -7.61 -8.88 3.41
CA GLY A 58 -8.63 -9.88 3.72
C GLY A 58 -9.24 -9.67 5.10
N THR A 59 -8.42 -9.47 6.13
CA THR A 59 -8.88 -9.17 7.49
C THR A 59 -9.67 -7.86 7.56
N ARG A 60 -9.22 -6.81 6.85
CA ARG A 60 -9.94 -5.53 6.75
C ARG A 60 -11.41 -5.72 6.36
N LEU A 61 -11.66 -6.61 5.40
CA LEU A 61 -12.98 -6.83 4.83
C LEU A 61 -13.86 -7.82 5.60
N VAL A 62 -13.28 -8.63 6.47
CA VAL A 62 -14.04 -9.64 7.24
C VAL A 62 -14.17 -9.32 8.72
N ASP A 63 -13.21 -8.57 9.27
CA ASP A 63 -13.17 -8.14 10.67
C ASP A 63 -12.63 -6.71 10.77
N PRO A 64 -13.41 -5.68 10.29
CA PRO A 64 -12.98 -4.29 10.35
C PRO A 64 -12.54 -3.83 11.74
N PRO A 65 -13.26 -4.13 12.85
CA PRO A 65 -12.83 -3.67 14.18
C PRO A 65 -11.45 -4.18 14.61
N ARG A 66 -11.09 -5.42 14.24
CA ARG A 66 -9.74 -5.96 14.52
C ARG A 66 -8.70 -5.25 13.68
N TRP A 67 -9.00 -5.02 12.39
CA TRP A 67 -8.09 -4.34 11.49
C TRP A 67 -7.87 -2.89 11.92
N GLU A 68 -8.92 -2.14 12.27
CA GLU A 68 -8.85 -0.76 12.74
C GLU A 68 -7.92 -0.62 13.95
N ARG A 69 -8.10 -1.46 14.98
CA ARG A 69 -7.24 -1.45 16.17
C ARG A 69 -5.76 -1.71 15.88
N THR A 70 -5.46 -2.47 14.83
CA THR A 70 -4.10 -2.96 14.57
C THR A 70 -3.38 -2.14 13.49
N TYR A 71 -4.10 -1.74 12.45
CA TYR A 71 -3.53 -1.20 11.22
C TYR A 71 -3.90 0.26 10.91
N VAL A 72 -4.77 0.86 11.72
CA VAL A 72 -5.06 2.30 11.69
C VAL A 72 -4.41 2.94 12.91
N VAL A 73 -3.27 3.60 12.70
CA VAL A 73 -2.49 4.16 13.80
C VAL A 73 -2.39 5.68 13.65
N PRO A 74 -3.12 6.47 14.46
CA PRO A 74 -3.03 7.93 14.43
C PRO A 74 -1.59 8.43 14.56
N HIS A 75 -1.21 9.44 13.81
CA HIS A 75 0.15 9.99 13.79
C HIS A 75 0.61 10.40 15.21
N ARG A 76 -0.29 10.96 16.03
CA ARG A 76 0.00 11.36 17.43
C ARG A 76 0.50 10.21 18.32
N ARG A 77 0.27 8.95 17.95
CA ARG A 77 0.77 7.79 18.70
C ARG A 77 2.26 7.50 18.45
N PHE A 78 2.83 7.97 17.37
CA PHE A 78 4.24 7.74 17.06
C PHE A 78 5.14 8.72 17.81
N ARG A 79 5.78 8.29 18.91
CA ARG A 79 6.66 9.14 19.75
C ARG A 79 7.73 9.89 18.96
N ARG A 80 8.29 9.25 17.93
CA ARG A 80 9.36 9.86 17.15
C ARG A 80 8.87 10.79 16.04
N LEU A 81 7.59 10.74 15.74
CA LEU A 81 6.98 11.65 14.78
C LEU A 81 6.89 13.09 15.33
N ASP A 82 7.04 13.29 16.65
CA ASP A 82 7.17 14.63 17.25
C ASP A 82 8.38 15.42 16.72
N ARG A 83 9.34 14.71 16.10
CA ARG A 83 10.53 15.32 15.46
C ARG A 83 10.38 15.50 13.96
N VAL A 84 9.19 15.27 13.44
CA VAL A 84 8.84 15.39 12.01
C VAL A 84 7.73 16.43 11.93
N THR A 85 7.89 17.44 11.10
CA THR A 85 6.79 18.33 10.75
C THR A 85 5.81 17.55 9.88
N THR A 86 4.63 17.27 10.40
CA THR A 86 3.59 16.56 9.63
C THR A 86 2.64 17.55 9.00
N VAL A 87 2.44 17.42 7.68
CA VAL A 87 1.52 18.25 6.90
C VAL A 87 0.39 17.37 6.40
N LEU A 88 -0.84 17.69 6.79
CA LEU A 88 -2.04 17.06 6.25
C LEU A 88 -2.44 17.78 4.97
N GLY A 89 -2.27 17.11 3.84
CA GLY A 89 -2.53 17.69 2.53
C GLY A 89 -2.19 16.73 1.39
N ARG A 90 -2.60 17.10 0.19
CA ARG A 90 -2.34 16.40 -1.05
C ARG A 90 -1.28 17.17 -1.87
N ILE A 91 -0.25 16.48 -2.33
CA ILE A 91 0.71 17.09 -3.25
C ILE A 91 0.07 17.17 -4.63
N THR A 92 0.03 18.37 -5.20
CA THR A 92 -0.63 18.65 -6.49
C THR A 92 0.34 18.96 -7.62
N ALA A 93 1.53 19.46 -7.29
CA ALA A 93 2.58 19.77 -8.26
C ALA A 93 3.97 19.62 -7.63
N SER A 94 4.99 19.49 -8.46
CA SER A 94 6.39 19.58 -8.08
C SER A 94 7.19 20.29 -9.16
N ASP A 95 8.20 21.04 -8.72
CA ASP A 95 9.28 21.55 -9.56
C ASP A 95 10.58 20.93 -9.05
N LEU A 96 11.08 19.93 -9.81
CA LEU A 96 12.27 19.17 -9.39
C LEU A 96 13.57 19.97 -9.57
N ASP A 97 13.58 20.95 -10.46
CA ASP A 97 14.74 21.85 -10.67
C ASP A 97 14.81 22.92 -9.58
N ALA A 98 13.65 23.48 -9.20
CA ALA A 98 13.54 24.43 -8.08
C ALA A 98 13.56 23.72 -6.70
N ASN A 99 13.52 22.39 -6.65
CA ASN A 99 13.42 21.57 -5.44
C ASN A 99 12.20 21.95 -4.56
N THR A 100 11.01 21.99 -5.17
CA THR A 100 9.76 22.31 -4.46
C THR A 100 8.66 21.33 -4.74
N VAL A 101 7.72 21.20 -3.78
CA VAL A 101 6.43 20.55 -3.97
C VAL A 101 5.31 21.48 -3.48
N THR A 102 4.19 21.50 -4.22
CA THR A 102 3.00 22.24 -3.84
C THR A 102 2.03 21.31 -3.13
N VAL A 103 1.54 21.74 -1.97
CA VAL A 103 0.60 20.98 -1.13
C VAL A 103 -0.72 21.72 -1.04
N GLU A 104 -1.79 21.04 -1.38
CA GLU A 104 -3.18 21.49 -1.20
C GLU A 104 -3.71 20.93 0.12
N HIS A 105 -4.25 21.80 0.97
CA HIS A 105 -4.83 21.46 2.26
C HIS A 105 -6.35 21.18 2.14
N ALA A 106 -6.95 20.64 3.20
CA ALA A 106 -8.38 20.32 3.22
C ALA A 106 -9.30 21.53 3.05
N ASP A 107 -8.84 22.72 3.42
CA ASP A 107 -9.55 24.00 3.27
C ASP A 107 -9.39 24.62 1.87
N GLY A 108 -8.66 23.97 0.96
CA GLY A 108 -8.36 24.46 -0.38
C GLY A 108 -7.17 25.43 -0.46
N SER A 109 -6.57 25.80 0.67
CA SER A 109 -5.34 26.61 0.67
C SER A 109 -4.16 25.79 0.14
N THR A 110 -3.13 26.49 -0.35
CA THR A 110 -1.92 25.85 -0.88
C THR A 110 -0.66 26.38 -0.19
N THR A 111 0.31 25.47 0.04
CA THR A 111 1.63 25.81 0.50
C THR A 111 2.70 25.23 -0.42
N VAL A 112 3.87 25.86 -0.48
CA VAL A 112 5.03 25.36 -1.22
C VAL A 112 6.10 24.94 -0.21
N GLU A 113 6.51 23.67 -0.29
CA GLU A 113 7.55 23.09 0.54
C GLU A 113 8.85 22.96 -0.25
N HIS A 114 9.90 23.64 0.18
CA HIS A 114 11.26 23.46 -0.36
C HIS A 114 11.94 22.24 0.27
N TYR A 115 12.82 21.58 -0.48
CA TYR A 115 13.60 20.45 0.01
C TYR A 115 15.05 20.45 -0.48
N ASP A 116 15.93 19.87 0.32
CA ASP A 116 17.27 19.44 -0.11
C ASP A 116 17.22 18.00 -0.66
N VAL A 117 16.29 17.18 -0.14
CA VAL A 117 16.02 15.83 -0.64
C VAL A 117 14.52 15.56 -0.59
N LEU A 118 13.98 15.00 -1.69
CA LEU A 118 12.61 14.50 -1.79
C LEU A 118 12.59 12.98 -1.79
N VAL A 119 11.70 12.38 -1.00
CA VAL A 119 11.40 10.96 -1.05
C VAL A 119 9.94 10.75 -1.41
N VAL A 120 9.67 10.16 -2.57
CA VAL A 120 8.33 9.85 -3.05
C VAL A 120 7.93 8.45 -2.56
N ALA A 121 6.95 8.39 -1.67
CA ALA A 121 6.41 7.18 -1.05
C ALA A 121 4.87 7.19 -1.01
N THR A 122 4.26 7.86 -2.00
CA THR A 122 2.82 8.13 -2.10
C THR A 122 1.97 6.87 -2.38
N GLY A 123 2.60 5.81 -2.88
CA GLY A 123 1.91 4.55 -3.18
C GLY A 123 1.00 4.64 -4.40
N VAL A 124 -0.08 3.85 -4.38
CA VAL A 124 -1.04 3.75 -5.50
C VAL A 124 -2.47 3.91 -5.01
N ALA A 125 -3.34 4.46 -5.84
CA ALA A 125 -4.78 4.34 -5.68
C ALA A 125 -5.16 2.87 -5.87
N ASN A 126 -5.92 2.32 -4.95
CA ASN A 126 -6.32 0.92 -5.02
C ASN A 126 -7.70 0.72 -4.41
N GLY A 127 -8.70 0.68 -5.27
CA GLY A 127 -10.08 0.49 -4.88
C GLY A 127 -10.62 1.66 -4.04
N PHE A 128 -11.57 1.34 -3.17
CA PHE A 128 -12.33 2.30 -2.37
C PHE A 128 -11.63 2.76 -1.07
N TRP A 129 -10.42 2.32 -0.78
CA TRP A 129 -9.73 2.62 0.49
C TRP A 129 -8.44 3.43 0.34
N ARG A 130 -8.09 3.86 -0.85
CA ARG A 130 -6.90 4.68 -1.13
C ARG A 130 -7.22 5.74 -2.17
N HIS A 131 -8.03 6.70 -1.78
CA HIS A 131 -8.36 7.83 -2.63
C HIS A 131 -7.21 8.84 -2.71
N ASP A 132 -7.21 9.62 -3.80
CA ASP A 132 -6.28 10.74 -4.01
C ASP A 132 -6.89 12.04 -3.49
N ARG A 133 -7.24 12.06 -2.21
CA ARG A 133 -7.79 13.23 -1.51
C ARG A 133 -7.44 13.18 -0.03
N VAL A 134 -7.56 14.30 0.65
CA VAL A 134 -7.45 14.35 2.10
C VAL A 134 -8.68 13.65 2.70
N GLU A 135 -8.45 12.74 3.63
CA GLU A 135 -9.47 11.94 4.32
C GLU A 135 -9.18 11.91 5.81
N ASP A 136 -10.21 11.90 6.65
CA ASP A 136 -10.05 11.60 8.06
C ASP A 136 -10.09 10.09 8.35
N ILE A 137 -9.88 9.73 9.62
CA ILE A 137 -9.86 8.31 10.03
C ILE A 137 -11.25 7.71 9.97
N ASP A 138 -12.25 8.45 10.43
CA ASP A 138 -13.64 7.98 10.53
C ASP A 138 -14.21 7.68 9.14
N GLU A 139 -13.84 8.48 8.13
CA GLU A 139 -14.18 8.26 6.73
C GLU A 139 -13.61 6.95 6.18
N VAL A 140 -12.31 6.70 6.43
CA VAL A 140 -11.64 5.45 6.01
C VAL A 140 -12.27 4.23 6.70
N GLU A 141 -12.60 4.34 7.99
CA GLU A 141 -13.24 3.26 8.75
C GLU A 141 -14.67 3.02 8.27
N ALA A 142 -15.46 4.07 8.01
CA ALA A 142 -16.81 3.97 7.50
C ALA A 142 -16.87 3.24 6.15
N LEU A 143 -16.02 3.62 5.19
CA LEU A 143 -15.91 2.95 3.89
C LEU A 143 -15.52 1.48 4.02
N THR A 144 -14.65 1.17 4.95
CA THR A 144 -14.21 -0.22 5.20
C THR A 144 -15.34 -1.06 5.80
N ARG A 145 -16.09 -0.51 6.76
CA ARG A 145 -17.26 -1.19 7.37
C ARG A 145 -18.40 -1.38 6.38
N GLU A 146 -18.68 -0.39 5.54
CA GLU A 146 -19.67 -0.50 4.46
C GLU A 146 -19.32 -1.63 3.49
N ALA A 147 -18.07 -1.67 3.01
CA ALA A 147 -17.60 -2.72 2.12
C ALA A 147 -17.70 -4.10 2.78
N SER A 148 -17.34 -4.22 4.06
CA SER A 148 -17.47 -5.45 4.84
C SER A 148 -18.93 -5.92 4.98
N ALA A 149 -19.84 -4.98 5.24
CA ALA A 149 -21.27 -5.28 5.36
C ALA A 149 -21.87 -5.79 4.05
N ARG A 150 -21.54 -5.15 2.92
CA ARG A 150 -21.96 -5.60 1.58
C ARG A 150 -21.44 -7.01 1.27
N LEU A 151 -20.17 -7.28 1.54
CA LEU A 151 -19.57 -8.62 1.35
C LEU A 151 -20.16 -9.67 2.31
N ALA A 152 -20.66 -9.24 3.47
CA ALA A 152 -21.28 -10.16 4.44
C ALA A 152 -22.73 -10.51 4.08
N ALA A 153 -23.39 -9.65 3.33
CA ALA A 153 -24.79 -9.82 2.91
C ALA A 153 -24.93 -10.60 1.59
N ALA A 154 -23.84 -10.73 0.81
CA ALA A 154 -23.88 -11.36 -0.50
C ALA A 154 -23.73 -12.90 -0.38
N PRO A 155 -24.72 -13.70 -0.84
CA PRO A 155 -24.65 -15.15 -0.85
C PRO A 155 -23.52 -15.69 -1.75
N THR A 156 -23.32 -15.06 -2.90
CA THR A 156 -22.27 -15.43 -3.86
C THR A 156 -21.35 -14.25 -4.11
N VAL A 157 -20.08 -14.37 -3.72
CA VAL A 157 -19.07 -13.35 -3.95
C VAL A 157 -18.05 -13.83 -4.97
N VAL A 158 -17.82 -13.00 -5.97
CA VAL A 158 -16.70 -13.18 -6.89
C VAL A 158 -15.57 -12.24 -6.54
N VAL A 159 -14.36 -12.78 -6.50
CA VAL A 159 -13.11 -12.02 -6.45
C VAL A 159 -12.42 -12.14 -7.80
N VAL A 160 -12.18 -11.02 -8.48
CA VAL A 160 -11.48 -10.98 -9.76
C VAL A 160 -10.04 -10.52 -9.54
N GLY A 161 -9.09 -11.39 -9.83
CA GLY A 161 -7.65 -11.12 -9.75
C GLY A 161 -6.88 -12.09 -8.88
N GLY A 162 -5.97 -12.84 -9.48
CA GLY A 162 -5.16 -13.88 -8.82
C GLY A 162 -3.91 -13.37 -8.08
N GLY A 163 -3.83 -12.08 -7.75
CA GLY A 163 -2.75 -11.51 -6.95
C GLY A 163 -2.88 -11.82 -5.46
N ALA A 164 -1.91 -11.32 -4.65
CA ALA A 164 -1.93 -11.51 -3.19
C ALA A 164 -3.20 -10.93 -2.54
N THR A 165 -3.69 -9.79 -3.03
CA THR A 165 -4.94 -9.18 -2.57
C THR A 165 -6.13 -10.09 -2.81
N GLY A 166 -6.31 -10.57 -4.05
CA GLY A 166 -7.44 -11.44 -4.39
C GLY A 166 -7.41 -12.75 -3.62
N ALA A 167 -6.26 -13.41 -3.54
CA ALA A 167 -6.10 -14.63 -2.76
C ALA A 167 -6.43 -14.42 -1.27
N SER A 168 -5.94 -13.32 -0.67
CA SER A 168 -6.22 -13.00 0.73
C SER A 168 -7.70 -12.70 0.98
N VAL A 169 -8.35 -11.94 0.09
CA VAL A 169 -9.77 -11.61 0.21
C VAL A 169 -10.62 -12.86 0.07
N ALA A 170 -10.38 -13.68 -0.97
CA ALA A 170 -11.14 -14.90 -1.21
C ALA A 170 -11.05 -15.89 -0.03
N ASP A 171 -9.82 -16.12 0.49
CA ASP A 171 -9.60 -17.00 1.65
C ASP A 171 -10.37 -16.50 2.89
N ASN A 172 -10.21 -15.26 3.24
CA ASN A 172 -10.84 -14.70 4.44
C ASN A 172 -12.37 -14.68 4.34
N LEU A 173 -12.93 -14.42 3.14
CA LEU A 173 -14.38 -14.46 2.91
C LEU A 173 -14.90 -15.90 3.04
N ALA A 174 -14.27 -16.89 2.40
CA ALA A 174 -14.69 -18.29 2.46
C ALA A 174 -14.65 -18.83 3.91
N ARG A 175 -13.59 -18.50 4.65
CA ARG A 175 -13.49 -18.88 6.07
C ARG A 175 -14.56 -18.23 6.94
N ARG A 176 -14.89 -16.96 6.69
CA ARG A 176 -15.98 -16.28 7.38
C ARG A 176 -17.31 -16.96 7.13
N GLY A 177 -17.63 -17.27 5.87
CA GLY A 177 -18.87 -17.98 5.50
C GLY A 177 -18.97 -19.34 6.17
N ARG A 178 -17.87 -20.11 6.14
CA ARG A 178 -17.80 -21.40 6.84
C ARG A 178 -18.01 -21.29 8.35
N ALA A 179 -17.36 -20.32 8.98
CA ALA A 179 -17.50 -20.09 10.42
C ALA A 179 -18.93 -19.68 10.84
N ARG A 180 -19.67 -19.01 9.94
CA ARG A 180 -21.07 -18.62 10.16
C ARG A 180 -22.05 -19.73 9.78
N GLY A 181 -21.65 -20.68 8.93
CA GLY A 181 -22.55 -21.68 8.39
C GLY A 181 -23.65 -21.10 7.51
N ASP A 182 -23.39 -19.94 6.87
CA ASP A 182 -24.39 -19.16 6.12
C ASP A 182 -24.58 -19.64 4.67
N GLY A 183 -23.83 -20.65 4.24
CA GLY A 183 -23.92 -21.23 2.90
C GLY A 183 -23.34 -20.34 1.79
N SER A 184 -22.68 -19.23 2.14
CA SER A 184 -22.09 -18.33 1.15
C SER A 184 -20.97 -19.00 0.35
N THR A 185 -20.89 -18.66 -0.95
CA THR A 185 -19.90 -19.19 -1.88
C THR A 185 -18.92 -18.09 -2.33
N VAL A 186 -17.65 -18.46 -2.50
CA VAL A 186 -16.61 -17.54 -2.96
C VAL A 186 -15.89 -18.11 -4.17
N HIS A 187 -15.86 -17.35 -5.24
CA HIS A 187 -15.20 -17.68 -6.50
C HIS A 187 -14.02 -16.74 -6.73
N LEU A 188 -12.86 -17.29 -7.11
CA LEU A 188 -11.68 -16.51 -7.48
C LEU A 188 -11.34 -16.72 -8.95
N PHE A 189 -11.58 -15.69 -9.77
CA PHE A 189 -11.22 -15.66 -11.19
C PHE A 189 -9.86 -15.04 -11.42
N HIS A 190 -9.03 -15.69 -12.23
CA HIS A 190 -7.72 -15.15 -12.60
C HIS A 190 -7.29 -15.56 -14.03
N SER A 191 -6.53 -14.68 -14.68
CA SER A 191 -6.19 -14.81 -16.10
C SER A 191 -5.04 -15.78 -16.42
N GLY A 192 -4.31 -16.23 -15.43
CA GLY A 192 -3.24 -17.21 -15.62
C GLY A 192 -3.66 -18.62 -15.25
N GLU A 193 -2.85 -19.61 -15.59
CA GLU A 193 -3.03 -21.00 -15.16
C GLU A 193 -3.05 -21.13 -13.62
N HIS A 194 -2.24 -20.32 -12.95
CA HIS A 194 -2.15 -20.31 -11.49
C HIS A 194 -2.25 -18.88 -10.93
N PRO A 195 -2.86 -18.69 -9.75
CA PRO A 195 -2.80 -17.42 -9.04
C PRO A 195 -1.39 -17.17 -8.47
N LEU A 196 -1.11 -15.96 -8.03
CA LEU A 196 0.14 -15.56 -7.36
C LEU A 196 1.42 -15.72 -8.21
N PRO A 197 1.46 -15.20 -9.44
CA PRO A 197 2.60 -15.39 -10.34
C PRO A 197 3.94 -14.87 -9.77
N GLY A 198 3.90 -13.90 -8.86
CA GLY A 198 5.09 -13.34 -8.21
C GLY A 198 5.64 -14.15 -7.03
N TYR A 199 5.07 -15.32 -6.73
CA TYR A 199 5.52 -16.19 -5.64
C TYR A 199 6.16 -17.47 -6.15
N HIS A 200 7.11 -18.02 -5.38
CA HIS A 200 7.78 -19.27 -5.73
C HIS A 200 6.75 -20.41 -5.94
N PRO A 201 6.90 -21.29 -6.95
CA PRO A 201 5.93 -22.34 -7.29
C PRO A 201 5.48 -23.21 -6.10
N ARG A 202 6.41 -23.61 -5.22
CA ARG A 202 6.09 -24.39 -4.01
C ARG A 202 5.16 -23.63 -3.03
N ALA A 203 5.36 -22.32 -2.87
CA ALA A 203 4.51 -21.49 -2.02
C ALA A 203 3.13 -21.32 -2.66
N ARG A 204 3.09 -21.06 -3.97
CA ARG A 204 1.88 -20.94 -4.77
C ARG A 204 1.01 -22.19 -4.70
N SER A 205 1.57 -23.37 -4.94
CA SER A 205 0.84 -24.64 -4.86
C SER A 205 0.26 -24.89 -3.46
N TRP A 206 0.96 -24.48 -2.42
CA TRP A 206 0.41 -24.58 -1.06
C TRP A 206 -0.76 -23.63 -0.85
N ILE A 207 -0.65 -22.37 -1.30
CA ILE A 207 -1.74 -21.38 -1.17
C ILE A 207 -2.97 -21.84 -1.95
N VAL A 208 -2.78 -22.35 -3.17
CA VAL A 208 -3.87 -22.92 -3.98
C VAL A 208 -4.63 -24.01 -3.21
N ARG A 209 -3.91 -24.99 -2.67
CA ARG A 209 -4.55 -26.03 -1.84
C ARG A 209 -5.30 -25.44 -0.66
N ARG A 210 -4.69 -24.50 0.04
CA ARG A 210 -5.32 -23.83 1.20
C ARG A 210 -6.63 -23.14 0.81
N LEU A 211 -6.63 -22.39 -0.29
CA LEU A 211 -7.83 -21.72 -0.82
C LEU A 211 -8.94 -22.75 -1.10
N THR A 212 -8.61 -23.85 -1.78
CA THR A 212 -9.56 -24.93 -2.08
C THR A 212 -10.08 -25.61 -0.82
N ASP A 213 -9.20 -25.94 0.14
CA ASP A 213 -9.56 -26.56 1.42
C ASP A 213 -10.45 -25.62 2.25
N ASP A 214 -10.29 -24.32 2.11
CA ASP A 214 -11.09 -23.28 2.75
C ASP A 214 -12.41 -22.98 2.01
N GLY A 215 -12.67 -23.64 0.88
CA GLY A 215 -13.93 -23.59 0.16
C GLY A 215 -13.98 -22.54 -0.95
N VAL A 216 -12.84 -22.00 -1.37
CA VAL A 216 -12.78 -21.09 -2.53
C VAL A 216 -12.82 -21.91 -3.82
N THR A 217 -13.75 -21.59 -4.71
CA THR A 217 -13.78 -22.14 -6.08
C THR A 217 -12.85 -21.32 -6.97
N LEU A 218 -11.81 -21.97 -7.51
CA LEU A 218 -10.83 -21.33 -8.38
C LEU A 218 -11.23 -21.46 -9.85
N HIS A 219 -11.13 -20.34 -10.58
CA HIS A 219 -11.38 -20.25 -12.02
C HIS A 219 -10.12 -19.74 -12.73
N PRO A 220 -9.18 -20.64 -13.09
CA PRO A 220 -7.99 -20.27 -13.84
C PRO A 220 -8.34 -19.89 -15.28
N GLU A 221 -7.42 -19.17 -15.95
CA GLU A 221 -7.49 -18.80 -17.37
C GLU A 221 -8.74 -17.98 -17.75
N HIS A 222 -9.37 -17.32 -16.79
CA HIS A 222 -10.48 -16.40 -16.97
C HIS A 222 -9.99 -14.95 -16.89
N ARG A 223 -9.82 -14.30 -18.04
CA ARG A 223 -9.46 -12.88 -18.11
C ARG A 223 -10.72 -12.02 -18.16
N ALA A 224 -11.12 -11.51 -17.03
CA ALA A 224 -12.27 -10.63 -16.94
C ALA A 224 -12.07 -9.34 -17.77
N VAL A 225 -13.13 -8.94 -18.46
CA VAL A 225 -13.21 -7.67 -19.19
C VAL A 225 -13.57 -6.58 -18.20
N MET A 226 -12.73 -5.54 -18.13
CA MET A 226 -13.03 -4.36 -17.33
C MET A 226 -14.02 -3.47 -18.06
N PRO A 227 -15.14 -3.04 -17.44
CA PRO A 227 -16.02 -2.05 -18.05
C PRO A 227 -15.27 -0.78 -18.47
N ALA A 228 -15.69 -0.16 -19.56
CA ALA A 228 -15.05 1.05 -20.07
C ALA A 228 -15.01 2.15 -18.98
N GLY A 229 -13.83 2.72 -18.75
CA GLY A 229 -13.61 3.75 -17.73
C GLY A 229 -13.59 3.24 -16.28
N PHE A 230 -13.94 1.99 -16.04
CA PHE A 230 -13.87 1.37 -14.70
C PHE A 230 -12.45 0.89 -14.39
N ARG A 231 -12.00 1.07 -13.15
CA ARG A 231 -10.63 0.75 -12.70
C ARG A 231 -10.58 -0.12 -11.44
N GLY A 232 -11.71 -0.75 -11.07
CA GLY A 232 -11.80 -1.55 -9.86
C GLY A 232 -12.01 -0.72 -8.58
N GLU A 233 -12.46 0.53 -8.71
CA GLU A 233 -12.64 1.47 -7.59
C GLU A 233 -13.88 1.18 -6.73
N ARG A 234 -14.75 0.29 -7.16
CA ARG A 234 -15.95 -0.14 -6.40
C ARG A 234 -16.25 -1.62 -6.63
N MET A 235 -17.05 -2.19 -5.77
CA MET A 235 -17.66 -3.50 -6.01
C MET A 235 -18.86 -3.35 -6.94
N THR A 236 -19.06 -4.34 -7.80
CA THR A 236 -20.12 -4.35 -8.82
C THR A 236 -21.06 -5.55 -8.65
N THR A 237 -22.18 -5.54 -9.34
CA THR A 237 -23.19 -6.62 -9.35
C THR A 237 -23.50 -7.10 -10.77
N GLU A 238 -22.95 -6.42 -11.78
CA GLU A 238 -23.12 -6.77 -13.18
C GLU A 238 -22.41 -8.09 -13.51
N PRO A 239 -22.89 -8.86 -14.49
CA PRO A 239 -22.23 -10.06 -14.98
C PRO A 239 -20.78 -9.77 -15.41
N ILE A 240 -19.89 -10.69 -15.12
CA ILE A 240 -18.48 -10.60 -15.51
C ILE A 240 -18.33 -11.27 -16.87
N GLU A 241 -17.85 -10.52 -17.86
CA GLU A 241 -17.47 -11.05 -19.16
C GLU A 241 -15.98 -11.42 -19.16
N PHE A 242 -15.62 -12.41 -20.00
CA PHE A 242 -14.26 -12.90 -20.13
C PHE A 242 -13.77 -12.78 -21.58
N SER A 243 -12.63 -12.11 -21.79
CA SER A 243 -12.00 -12.02 -23.11
C SER A 243 -11.34 -13.33 -23.57
N THR A 244 -11.33 -14.34 -22.72
CA THR A 244 -10.78 -15.68 -22.98
C THR A 244 -11.83 -16.68 -23.47
N GLY A 245 -13.07 -16.21 -23.69
CA GLY A 245 -14.11 -16.97 -24.39
C GLY A 245 -15.06 -17.80 -23.52
N GLN A 246 -14.91 -17.75 -22.18
CA GLN A 246 -15.85 -18.42 -21.27
C GLN A 246 -17.19 -17.67 -21.22
N ALA A 247 -18.26 -18.36 -20.86
CA ALA A 247 -19.56 -17.74 -20.65
C ALA A 247 -19.51 -16.69 -19.52
N PRO A 248 -20.31 -15.60 -19.62
CA PRO A 248 -20.42 -14.62 -18.53
C PRO A 248 -20.83 -15.27 -17.21
N PHE A 249 -20.31 -14.75 -16.11
CA PHE A 249 -20.60 -15.24 -14.76
C PHE A 249 -21.35 -14.18 -13.95
N THR A 250 -22.46 -14.57 -13.33
CA THR A 250 -23.27 -13.69 -12.47
C THR A 250 -23.06 -14.05 -11.00
N ALA A 251 -22.90 -13.05 -10.16
CA ALA A 251 -22.79 -13.17 -8.71
C ALA A 251 -23.55 -12.03 -8.02
N ASP A 252 -23.86 -12.18 -6.73
CA ASP A 252 -24.49 -11.11 -5.95
C ASP A 252 -23.56 -9.92 -5.75
N LEU A 253 -22.24 -10.18 -5.68
CA LEU A 253 -21.24 -9.11 -5.54
C LEU A 253 -19.90 -9.52 -6.16
N VAL A 254 -19.29 -8.57 -6.86
CA VAL A 254 -17.98 -8.72 -7.49
C VAL A 254 -16.97 -7.78 -6.83
N PHE A 255 -15.93 -8.34 -6.25
CA PHE A 255 -14.78 -7.62 -5.70
C PHE A 255 -13.63 -7.62 -6.71
N TRP A 256 -13.21 -6.45 -7.16
CA TRP A 256 -12.16 -6.28 -8.15
C TRP A 256 -10.78 -6.13 -7.49
N ALA A 257 -9.98 -7.19 -7.51
CA ALA A 257 -8.60 -7.22 -7.05
C ALA A 257 -7.61 -7.24 -8.23
N VAL A 258 -8.01 -6.65 -9.34
CA VAL A 258 -7.20 -6.56 -10.55
C VAL A 258 -6.01 -5.64 -10.32
N GLY A 259 -4.80 -6.12 -10.63
CA GLY A 259 -3.60 -5.31 -10.58
C GLY A 259 -3.71 -4.11 -11.51
N GLY A 260 -3.14 -2.99 -11.15
CA GLY A 260 -3.22 -1.76 -11.95
C GLY A 260 -3.62 -0.54 -11.13
N GLY A 261 -3.34 -0.57 -9.83
CA GLY A 261 -3.47 0.64 -9.01
C GLY A 261 -2.75 1.79 -9.68
N ARG A 262 -3.46 2.91 -9.87
CA ARG A 262 -2.86 4.13 -10.44
C ARG A 262 -1.88 4.71 -9.43
N PRO A 263 -0.61 4.93 -9.81
CA PRO A 263 0.36 5.53 -8.90
C PRO A 263 -0.05 6.96 -8.56
N HIS A 264 0.12 7.35 -7.31
CA HIS A 264 -0.06 8.73 -6.86
C HIS A 264 1.21 9.53 -7.21
N SER A 265 1.43 9.74 -8.49
CA SER A 265 2.63 10.38 -9.08
C SER A 265 2.29 11.51 -10.06
N ALA A 266 1.00 11.81 -10.26
CA ALA A 266 0.56 12.83 -11.23
C ALA A 266 1.09 14.25 -10.95
N PHE A 267 1.62 14.49 -9.75
CA PHE A 267 2.27 15.74 -9.38
C PHE A 267 3.73 15.86 -9.88
N LEU A 268 4.29 14.77 -10.40
CA LEU A 268 5.66 14.72 -10.94
C LEU A 268 5.67 15.01 -12.44
N PRO A 269 6.78 15.54 -12.97
CA PRO A 269 6.98 15.67 -14.41
C PRO A 269 6.89 14.34 -15.16
N ALA A 270 6.37 14.35 -16.37
CA ALA A 270 6.13 13.13 -17.16
C ALA A 270 7.43 12.38 -17.54
N ASP A 271 8.54 13.09 -17.68
CA ASP A 271 9.85 12.55 -18.05
C ASP A 271 10.48 11.66 -16.98
N VAL A 272 10.04 11.76 -15.72
CA VAL A 272 10.48 10.88 -14.63
C VAL A 272 9.53 9.67 -14.41
N LEU A 273 8.45 9.58 -15.19
CA LEU A 273 7.47 8.51 -15.09
C LEU A 273 7.65 7.47 -16.22
N ASP A 274 7.30 6.22 -15.96
CA ASP A 274 7.16 5.21 -17.01
C ASP A 274 5.81 5.34 -17.73
N GLU A 275 5.57 4.51 -18.74
CA GLU A 275 4.34 4.51 -19.56
C GLU A 275 3.07 4.24 -18.74
N GLN A 276 3.20 3.63 -17.57
CA GLN A 276 2.10 3.33 -16.64
C GLN A 276 1.95 4.39 -15.54
N GLY A 277 2.82 5.41 -15.53
CA GLY A 277 2.84 6.51 -14.55
C GLY A 277 3.62 6.20 -13.27
N PHE A 278 4.36 5.10 -13.18
CA PHE A 278 5.23 4.83 -12.03
C PHE A 278 6.52 5.61 -12.12
N VAL A 279 7.05 5.99 -10.95
CA VAL A 279 8.30 6.77 -10.88
C VAL A 279 9.49 5.89 -11.27
N ARG A 280 10.22 6.27 -12.29
CA ARG A 280 11.46 5.59 -12.69
C ARG A 280 12.53 5.78 -11.63
N VAL A 281 13.22 4.70 -11.29
CA VAL A 281 14.34 4.72 -10.34
C VAL A 281 15.47 3.82 -10.83
N ASP A 282 16.68 4.17 -10.44
CA ASP A 282 17.85 3.33 -10.60
C ASP A 282 17.97 2.29 -9.46
N ASP A 283 19.06 1.53 -9.42
CA ASP A 283 19.33 0.55 -8.38
C ASP A 283 19.67 1.16 -7.00
N HIS A 284 19.83 2.47 -6.90
CA HIS A 284 19.92 3.22 -5.64
C HIS A 284 18.55 3.75 -5.16
N LEU A 285 17.46 3.42 -5.87
CA LEU A 285 16.13 3.96 -5.66
C LEU A 285 16.07 5.49 -5.86
N GLN A 286 16.94 6.02 -6.69
CA GLN A 286 17.09 7.42 -7.04
C GLN A 286 16.47 7.67 -8.41
N VAL A 287 15.84 8.83 -8.61
CA VAL A 287 15.24 9.22 -9.89
C VAL A 287 16.37 9.64 -10.84
N PRO A 288 16.50 9.02 -12.03
CA PRO A 288 17.51 9.39 -13.01
C PRO A 288 17.44 10.88 -13.39
N GLY A 289 18.58 11.55 -13.41
CA GLY A 289 18.66 12.99 -13.66
C GLY A 289 18.45 13.88 -12.44
N TYR A 290 17.86 13.35 -11.36
CA TYR A 290 17.56 14.11 -10.13
C TYR A 290 18.19 13.49 -8.88
N PRO A 291 19.49 13.78 -8.59
CA PRO A 291 20.24 13.10 -7.53
C PRO A 291 19.73 13.37 -6.11
N LYS A 292 18.80 14.29 -5.94
CA LYS A 292 18.14 14.61 -4.68
C LYS A 292 16.73 14.02 -4.55
N VAL A 293 16.26 13.24 -5.54
CA VAL A 293 14.91 12.67 -5.57
C VAL A 293 15.00 11.15 -5.52
N PHE A 294 14.29 10.55 -4.57
CA PHE A 294 14.18 9.10 -4.39
C PHE A 294 12.73 8.67 -4.47
N ALA A 295 12.47 7.46 -4.97
CA ALA A 295 11.12 6.89 -4.92
C ALA A 295 11.14 5.44 -4.45
N ILE A 296 10.10 5.03 -3.73
CA ILE A 296 10.03 3.71 -3.09
C ILE A 296 8.58 3.25 -2.87
N GLY A 297 8.41 1.95 -2.82
CA GLY A 297 7.11 1.31 -2.59
C GLY A 297 6.31 1.16 -3.87
N ASP A 298 4.99 1.10 -3.72
CA ASP A 298 4.10 0.78 -4.84
C ASP A 298 4.11 1.85 -5.95
N VAL A 299 4.57 3.08 -5.67
CA VAL A 299 4.67 4.17 -6.65
C VAL A 299 5.90 4.06 -7.55
N ALA A 300 6.93 3.30 -7.12
CA ALA A 300 8.22 3.26 -7.79
C ALA A 300 8.36 2.04 -8.72
N ALA A 301 8.87 2.24 -9.91
CA ALA A 301 9.14 1.21 -10.92
C ALA A 301 10.45 0.46 -10.60
N THR A 302 10.56 -0.15 -9.40
CA THR A 302 11.79 -0.80 -8.93
C THR A 302 12.04 -2.18 -9.56
N ASP A 303 10.98 -2.92 -9.82
CA ASP A 303 10.97 -4.28 -10.36
C ASP A 303 9.53 -4.63 -10.82
N PRO A 304 9.32 -5.70 -11.60
CA PRO A 304 7.98 -6.08 -12.09
C PRO A 304 6.93 -6.27 -11.00
N HIS A 305 7.37 -6.51 -9.77
CA HIS A 305 6.49 -6.72 -8.61
C HIS A 305 6.40 -5.50 -7.69
N ARG A 306 7.11 -4.41 -7.97
CA ARG A 306 7.21 -3.19 -7.15
C ARG A 306 7.48 -3.52 -5.68
N SER A 307 8.46 -4.38 -5.47
CA SER A 307 8.66 -5.06 -4.20
C SER A 307 9.49 -4.27 -3.17
N SER A 308 9.95 -3.06 -3.51
CA SER A 308 10.88 -2.29 -2.69
C SER A 308 10.38 -1.99 -1.26
N ALA A 309 9.07 -1.80 -1.07
CA ALA A 309 8.50 -1.60 0.25
C ALA A 309 8.68 -2.83 1.16
N ARG A 310 8.51 -4.05 0.61
CA ARG A 310 8.56 -5.31 1.35
C ARG A 310 9.96 -5.84 1.57
N ASN A 311 10.92 -5.48 0.71
CA ASN A 311 12.29 -6.02 0.69
C ASN A 311 13.29 -5.09 1.38
N TRP A 312 12.89 -4.47 2.47
CA TRP A 312 13.74 -3.57 3.26
C TRP A 312 14.29 -2.38 2.48
N GLY A 313 13.71 -2.05 1.32
CA GLY A 313 14.12 -0.91 0.49
C GLY A 313 14.15 0.41 1.26
N TRP A 314 13.29 0.59 2.28
CA TRP A 314 13.35 1.75 3.15
C TRP A 314 14.72 1.95 3.83
N ARG A 315 15.46 0.85 4.14
CA ARG A 315 16.82 0.94 4.69
C ARG A 315 17.80 1.46 3.64
N ILE A 316 17.61 1.04 2.39
CA ILE A 316 18.40 1.52 1.27
C ILE A 316 18.16 3.02 1.06
N VAL A 317 16.88 3.44 0.96
CA VAL A 317 16.55 4.87 0.82
C VAL A 317 17.11 5.69 1.98
N VAL A 318 16.94 5.27 3.23
CA VAL A 318 17.53 5.98 4.38
C VAL A 318 19.05 6.11 4.25
N THR A 319 19.74 5.05 3.80
CA THR A 319 21.19 5.09 3.59
C THR A 319 21.55 6.04 2.46
N ASN A 320 20.81 6.01 1.35
CA ASN A 320 21.10 6.78 0.15
C ASN A 320 20.76 8.27 0.32
N VAL A 321 19.66 8.60 1.02
CA VAL A 321 19.36 9.97 1.45
C VAL A 321 20.48 10.51 2.34
N ARG A 322 20.96 9.73 3.31
CA ARG A 322 22.09 10.13 4.14
C ARG A 322 23.36 10.37 3.31
N ALA A 323 23.64 9.51 2.33
CA ALA A 323 24.77 9.69 1.42
C ALA A 323 24.63 10.96 0.56
N ALA A 324 23.42 11.26 0.05
CA ALA A 324 23.13 12.50 -0.67
C ALA A 324 23.32 13.75 0.19
N LEU A 325 23.14 13.62 1.51
CA LEU A 325 23.41 14.66 2.51
C LEU A 325 24.86 14.67 3.02
N GLY A 326 25.78 13.95 2.38
CA GLY A 326 27.19 13.89 2.76
C GLY A 326 27.53 12.88 3.87
N HIS A 327 26.62 11.97 4.23
CA HIS A 327 26.81 11.03 5.33
C HIS A 327 26.92 9.56 4.83
N GLY A 328 28.10 9.12 4.56
CA GLY A 328 28.39 7.73 4.18
C GLY A 328 28.35 7.47 2.67
N LYS A 329 28.18 6.22 2.28
CA LYS A 329 28.17 5.80 0.87
C LYS A 329 26.80 5.22 0.49
N PRO A 330 26.32 5.40 -0.76
CA PRO A 330 25.08 4.82 -1.22
C PRO A 330 25.15 3.30 -1.30
N LYS A 331 24.00 2.65 -1.26
CA LYS A 331 23.81 1.20 -1.37
C LYS A 331 22.81 0.89 -2.48
N ARG A 332 23.02 -0.24 -3.14
CA ARG A 332 22.11 -0.74 -4.17
C ARG A 332 20.97 -1.55 -3.56
N PHE A 333 19.80 -1.39 -4.13
CA PHE A 333 18.65 -2.25 -3.92
C PHE A 333 18.70 -3.41 -4.91
N ALA A 334 18.46 -4.62 -4.42
CA ALA A 334 18.28 -5.80 -5.25
C ALA A 334 16.93 -6.42 -4.91
N ALA A 335 16.04 -6.48 -5.89
CA ALA A 335 14.79 -7.18 -5.74
C ALA A 335 15.01 -8.69 -5.72
N PRO A 336 14.37 -9.46 -4.81
CA PRO A 336 14.40 -10.91 -4.89
C PRO A 336 13.58 -11.41 -6.09
N GLU A 337 13.94 -12.56 -6.64
CA GLU A 337 13.22 -13.19 -7.75
C GLU A 337 11.74 -13.43 -7.43
N TYR A 338 11.45 -13.86 -6.20
CA TYR A 338 10.09 -14.12 -5.74
C TYR A 338 9.73 -13.27 -4.53
N ARG A 339 8.45 -12.93 -4.44
CA ARG A 339 7.90 -12.22 -3.27
C ARG A 339 7.97 -13.09 -2.01
N TRP A 340 8.11 -12.44 -0.88
CA TRP A 340 8.04 -13.06 0.44
C TRP A 340 7.01 -12.35 1.32
N GLY A 341 6.65 -12.99 2.43
CA GLY A 341 5.72 -12.47 3.42
C GLY A 341 4.48 -13.35 3.58
N SER A 342 3.53 -12.91 4.38
CA SER A 342 2.23 -13.58 4.51
C SER A 342 1.29 -13.08 3.42
N VAL A 343 0.62 -14.02 2.73
CA VAL A 343 -0.42 -13.72 1.72
C VAL A 343 -1.79 -13.68 2.39
N LEU A 344 -2.08 -14.68 3.23
CA LEU A 344 -3.41 -14.88 3.80
C LEU A 344 -3.61 -14.14 5.14
N GLY A 345 -2.55 -13.56 5.69
CA GLY A 345 -2.58 -12.87 6.97
C GLY A 345 -2.54 -13.78 8.18
N VAL A 346 -2.93 -13.25 9.34
CA VAL A 346 -3.02 -14.00 10.60
C VAL A 346 -4.35 -14.75 10.65
N GLN A 347 -4.25 -16.07 10.73
CA GLN A 347 -5.35 -17.02 10.72
C GLN A 347 -5.50 -17.67 12.11
N ASP A 348 -6.58 -18.47 12.34
CA ASP A 348 -6.79 -19.14 13.61
C ASP A 348 -5.69 -20.16 13.94
N ASP A 349 -5.15 -20.79 12.90
CA ASP A 349 -4.02 -21.72 13.00
C ASP A 349 -2.65 -21.04 12.95
N GLY A 350 -2.59 -19.71 12.93
CA GLY A 350 -1.38 -18.90 12.90
C GLY A 350 -1.16 -18.18 11.58
N MET A 351 0.02 -17.62 11.40
CA MET A 351 0.44 -16.91 10.19
C MET A 351 1.49 -17.72 9.44
N ILE A 352 1.29 -17.92 8.15
CA ILE A 352 2.30 -18.52 7.28
C ILE A 352 3.06 -17.43 6.54
N ILE A 353 4.38 -17.43 6.74
CA ILE A 353 5.31 -16.57 6.00
C ILE A 353 5.98 -17.43 4.93
N VAL A 354 5.78 -17.09 3.67
CA VAL A 354 6.48 -17.69 2.54
C VAL A 354 7.78 -16.94 2.27
N GLN A 355 8.86 -17.68 1.97
CA GLN A 355 10.18 -17.14 1.65
C GLN A 355 10.40 -17.15 0.13
N PRO A 356 11.35 -16.34 -0.42
CA PRO A 356 11.65 -16.33 -1.85
C PRO A 356 12.05 -17.70 -2.41
N ASN A 357 12.66 -18.57 -1.61
CA ASN A 357 13.03 -19.94 -1.99
C ASN A 357 11.88 -20.96 -1.87
N GLY A 358 10.66 -20.52 -1.61
CA GLY A 358 9.47 -21.36 -1.45
C GLY A 358 9.33 -22.06 -0.11
N LYS A 359 10.26 -21.88 0.84
CA LYS A 359 10.09 -22.37 2.21
C LYS A 359 8.99 -21.59 2.91
N ARG A 360 8.32 -22.24 3.85
CA ARG A 360 7.24 -21.68 4.66
C ARG A 360 7.59 -21.77 6.12
N VAL A 361 7.35 -20.69 6.84
CA VAL A 361 7.51 -20.65 8.30
C VAL A 361 6.12 -20.39 8.88
N ARG A 362 5.67 -21.31 9.74
CA ARG A 362 4.44 -21.12 10.50
C ARG A 362 4.77 -20.39 11.80
N VAL A 363 4.08 -19.29 12.02
CA VAL A 363 4.16 -18.49 13.24
C VAL A 363 2.85 -18.70 13.99
N PRO A 364 2.85 -19.25 15.22
CA PRO A 364 1.65 -19.39 16.02
C PRO A 364 0.91 -18.06 16.15
N ARG A 365 -0.44 -18.11 16.20
CA ARG A 365 -1.28 -16.90 16.21
C ARG A 365 -0.88 -15.91 17.30
N TRP A 366 -0.69 -16.38 18.53
CA TRP A 366 -0.31 -15.51 19.64
C TRP A 366 1.05 -14.82 19.43
N ILE A 367 2.03 -15.50 18.80
CA ILE A 367 3.31 -14.90 18.40
C ILE A 367 3.11 -13.85 17.32
N ALA A 368 2.29 -14.16 16.29
CA ALA A 368 2.01 -13.23 15.21
C ALA A 368 1.34 -11.96 15.74
N GLU A 369 0.33 -12.08 16.58
CA GLU A 369 -0.42 -10.95 17.13
C GLU A 369 0.38 -10.13 18.17
N HIS A 370 1.04 -10.77 19.11
CA HIS A 370 1.67 -10.09 20.25
C HIS A 370 3.14 -9.74 20.03
N LEU A 371 3.92 -10.64 19.40
CA LEU A 371 5.34 -10.41 19.20
C LEU A 371 5.67 -9.76 17.86
N LEU A 372 5.08 -10.23 16.74
CA LEU A 372 5.34 -9.63 15.45
C LEU A 372 4.62 -8.29 15.32
N VAL A 373 3.31 -8.26 15.45
CA VAL A 373 2.55 -7.02 15.30
C VAL A 373 2.70 -6.15 16.55
N GLY A 374 2.48 -6.69 17.73
CA GLY A 374 2.53 -5.94 18.97
C GLY A 374 3.92 -5.41 19.33
N SER A 375 4.97 -6.21 19.26
CA SER A 375 6.31 -5.81 19.73
C SER A 375 7.26 -5.44 18.61
N PHE A 376 7.44 -6.31 17.60
CA PHE A 376 8.39 -6.04 16.52
C PHE A 376 7.98 -4.83 15.70
N VAL A 377 6.71 -4.77 15.25
CA VAL A 377 6.23 -3.62 14.46
C VAL A 377 6.23 -2.36 15.30
N THR A 378 5.64 -2.38 16.50
CA THR A 378 5.48 -1.18 17.32
C THR A 378 6.79 -0.68 17.92
N ARG A 379 7.59 -1.57 18.50
CA ARG A 379 8.83 -1.19 19.22
C ARG A 379 10.03 -1.05 18.30
N TYR A 380 10.22 -1.99 17.38
CA TYR A 380 11.40 -2.00 16.51
C TYR A 380 11.19 -1.17 15.23
N LEU A 381 10.13 -1.44 14.46
CA LEU A 381 9.91 -0.73 13.21
C LEU A 381 9.52 0.73 13.46
N TYR A 382 8.52 0.99 14.28
CA TYR A 382 8.04 2.34 14.56
C TYR A 382 8.70 3.01 15.78
N ARG A 383 9.65 2.33 16.42
CA ARG A 383 10.45 2.87 17.56
C ARG A 383 9.60 3.34 18.73
N GLY A 384 8.52 2.65 19.01
CA GLY A 384 7.61 2.85 20.13
C GLY A 384 6.41 3.73 19.78
N LEU A 385 5.24 3.22 20.13
CA LEU A 385 3.98 3.95 20.12
C LEU A 385 3.62 4.39 21.52
N ARG A 386 2.88 5.50 21.64
CA ARG A 386 2.21 5.88 22.88
C ARG A 386 1.07 4.90 23.16
N THR A 387 0.89 4.54 24.40
CA THR A 387 -0.40 4.02 24.89
C THR A 387 -1.41 5.16 24.77
N THR A 388 -2.57 4.87 24.27
CA THR A 388 -3.68 5.84 24.17
C THR A 388 -4.06 6.32 25.55
#